data_17af2354de74159a5e14f2b502810d34
#
_entry.id   17af2354de74159a5e14f2b502810d34
#
_cell.length_a   1.000
_cell.length_b   1.000
_cell.length_c   1.000
_cell.angle_alpha   90.00
_cell.angle_beta   90.00
_cell.angle_gamma   90.00
#
_symmetry.space_group_name_H-M   'P 1'
#
loop_
_entity.id
_entity.type
_entity.pdbx_description
1 polymer ?
#
loop_
_entity_poly.entity_id
_entity_poly.type
_entity_poly.pdbx_seq_one_letter_code
_entity_poly.pdbx_strand_id
1 'polypeptide(L)'
;MGKIVGAYIFPHPPIIVPEVGKGEEEAARKTIDAAIKAAKEIKNQKPSTIIVTTPHAPAFEDYMYISEQQTLKGSFKRFGRADVNFSFDNNLSLVQSIISHAADEEIQAGGVDGATASRYGLDNELDWGALVPLYYVSKEYKDFKVVHISISYLSLEELYRFGMSIKKAVEASNEDVVFIASGDLSHKLSHDGPYGYSEKGKQFDELVVKSIGESNVNSLLDIDEAFCESAGQCGLRSFVIMYGALDGYRLKPEVYSYEAPFGIGYCIAKIDVAEEDNDRKVLERRIEDIRKNEDEYIQLARKSLETFVREGRVIEVPDNLPKEMKESRAGVFVSIKKNGQLRGCIGTIEPTRKN
;
A
#
# COMPACT_ATOMS: atom_id res chain seq x y z
N MET A 1 -13.89 -19.79 4.54
CA MET A 1 -13.08 -18.89 3.71
C MET A 1 -13.08 -17.54 4.37
N GLY A 2 -11.92 -17.04 4.69
CA GLY A 2 -11.76 -15.76 5.36
C GLY A 2 -12.09 -14.58 4.45
N LYS A 3 -12.31 -13.42 5.03
CA LYS A 3 -12.63 -12.20 4.28
C LYS A 3 -12.15 -10.94 5.01
N ILE A 4 -11.87 -9.89 4.24
CA ILE A 4 -11.66 -8.55 4.78
C ILE A 4 -13.05 -7.93 4.96
N VAL A 5 -13.46 -7.76 6.23
CA VAL A 5 -14.80 -7.27 6.59
C VAL A 5 -14.90 -5.75 6.61
N GLY A 6 -13.77 -5.07 6.54
CA GLY A 6 -13.67 -3.61 6.46
C GLY A 6 -12.22 -3.15 6.44
N ALA A 7 -11.99 -1.97 5.89
CA ALA A 7 -10.67 -1.35 5.91
C ALA A 7 -10.78 0.10 6.38
N TYR A 8 -9.73 0.58 7.04
CA TYR A 8 -9.71 1.90 7.65
C TYR A 8 -8.38 2.58 7.40
N ILE A 9 -8.42 3.88 7.19
CA ILE A 9 -7.26 4.76 7.17
C ILE A 9 -7.23 5.51 8.49
N PHE A 10 -6.07 5.49 9.15
CA PHE A 10 -5.83 6.18 10.41
C PHE A 10 -4.56 7.01 10.35
N PRO A 11 -4.57 8.27 10.79
CA PRO A 11 -3.37 9.00 11.11
C PRO A 11 -2.79 8.48 12.44
N HIS A 12 -1.53 8.76 12.69
CA HIS A 12 -0.87 8.21 13.87
C HIS A 12 -0.08 9.22 14.72
N PRO A 13 -0.46 10.51 14.80
CA PRO A 13 0.27 11.43 15.65
C PRO A 13 0.05 11.05 17.12
N PRO A 14 1.13 10.79 17.89
CA PRO A 14 0.98 10.38 19.29
C PRO A 14 0.23 11.39 20.17
N ILE A 15 0.24 12.65 19.74
CA ILE A 15 -0.45 13.75 20.44
C ILE A 15 -1.97 13.54 20.54
N ILE A 16 -2.61 12.80 19.62
CA ILE A 16 -4.06 12.52 19.73
C ILE A 16 -4.41 11.48 20.80
N VAL A 17 -3.40 10.82 21.39
CA VAL A 17 -3.60 9.96 22.56
C VAL A 17 -3.64 10.84 23.81
N PRO A 18 -4.77 10.92 24.55
CA PRO A 18 -4.93 11.87 25.66
C PRO A 18 -3.82 11.80 26.73
N GLU A 19 -3.35 10.59 27.02
CA GLU A 19 -2.26 10.37 27.95
C GLU A 19 -0.92 10.99 27.46
N VAL A 20 -0.74 11.15 26.16
CA VAL A 20 0.44 11.79 25.54
C VAL A 20 0.20 13.28 25.33
N GLY A 21 -0.95 13.65 24.77
CA GLY A 21 -1.32 15.04 24.40
C GLY A 21 -1.53 15.95 25.60
N LYS A 22 -2.01 15.41 26.73
CA LYS A 22 -2.18 16.14 28.01
C LYS A 22 -2.98 17.45 27.89
N GLY A 23 -3.97 17.47 27.01
CA GLY A 23 -4.83 18.60 26.69
C GLY A 23 -4.57 19.23 25.32
N GLU A 24 -3.39 19.04 24.73
CA GLU A 24 -3.09 19.55 23.38
C GLU A 24 -3.83 18.78 22.28
N GLU A 25 -4.23 17.53 22.57
CA GLU A 25 -5.02 16.69 21.65
C GLU A 25 -6.37 17.32 21.26
N GLU A 26 -6.91 18.22 22.08
CA GLU A 26 -8.18 18.90 21.79
C GLU A 26 -8.14 19.70 20.47
N ALA A 27 -6.98 20.13 20.02
CA ALA A 27 -6.82 20.77 18.73
C ALA A 27 -7.15 19.82 17.55
N ALA A 28 -7.04 18.49 17.75
CA ALA A 28 -7.36 17.46 16.77
C ALA A 28 -8.69 16.75 17.07
N ARG A 29 -9.66 17.47 17.61
CA ARG A 29 -10.91 16.87 18.10
C ARG A 29 -11.70 16.13 17.04
N LYS A 30 -11.74 16.64 15.80
CA LYS A 30 -12.43 15.95 14.70
C LYS A 30 -11.78 14.61 14.39
N THR A 31 -10.46 14.53 14.41
CA THR A 31 -9.70 13.29 14.22
C THR A 31 -9.98 12.30 15.34
N ILE A 32 -9.99 12.76 16.60
CA ILE A 32 -10.28 11.91 17.77
C ILE A 32 -11.69 11.35 17.71
N ASP A 33 -12.70 12.18 17.44
CA ASP A 33 -14.09 11.74 17.34
C ASP A 33 -14.28 10.73 16.20
N ALA A 34 -13.60 10.94 15.06
CA ALA A 34 -13.60 10.02 13.94
C ALA A 34 -12.89 8.68 14.28
N ALA A 35 -11.77 8.73 15.02
CA ALA A 35 -11.07 7.54 15.49
C ALA A 35 -11.94 6.69 16.43
N ILE A 36 -12.66 7.34 17.35
CA ILE A 36 -13.62 6.68 18.24
C ILE A 36 -14.76 6.06 17.44
N LYS A 37 -15.31 6.78 16.43
CA LYS A 37 -16.33 6.24 15.52
C LYS A 37 -15.84 4.99 14.83
N ALA A 38 -14.66 5.04 14.20
CA ALA A 38 -14.05 3.91 13.51
C ALA A 38 -13.83 2.71 14.44
N ALA A 39 -13.30 2.94 15.66
CA ALA A 39 -13.10 1.88 16.65
C ALA A 39 -14.41 1.18 17.06
N LYS A 40 -15.51 1.91 17.22
CA LYS A 40 -16.83 1.35 17.52
C LYS A 40 -17.36 0.51 16.35
N GLU A 41 -17.10 0.91 15.12
CA GLU A 41 -17.51 0.13 13.95
C GLU A 41 -16.68 -1.14 13.81
N ILE A 42 -15.36 -1.09 14.04
CA ILE A 42 -14.49 -2.27 14.11
C ILE A 42 -15.01 -3.27 15.18
N LYS A 43 -15.40 -2.77 16.36
CA LYS A 43 -16.04 -3.59 17.40
C LYS A 43 -17.31 -4.29 16.89
N ASN A 44 -18.14 -3.60 16.10
CA ASN A 44 -19.38 -4.18 15.55
C ASN A 44 -19.08 -5.25 14.50
N GLN A 45 -17.98 -5.13 13.75
CA GLN A 45 -17.52 -6.12 12.78
C GLN A 45 -16.90 -7.36 13.44
N LYS A 46 -16.41 -7.24 14.70
CA LYS A 46 -15.81 -8.33 15.49
C LYS A 46 -14.74 -9.12 14.73
N PRO A 47 -13.72 -8.47 14.17
CA PRO A 47 -12.68 -9.19 13.46
C PRO A 47 -11.92 -10.11 14.41
N SER A 48 -11.53 -11.29 13.92
CA SER A 48 -10.61 -12.18 14.64
C SER A 48 -9.16 -11.71 14.54
N THR A 49 -8.85 -10.94 13.49
CA THR A 49 -7.51 -10.41 13.25
C THR A 49 -7.57 -8.98 12.70
N ILE A 50 -6.67 -8.13 13.16
CA ILE A 50 -6.42 -6.80 12.59
C ILE A 50 -5.06 -6.82 11.93
N ILE A 51 -5.01 -6.53 10.63
CA ILE A 51 -3.78 -6.23 9.90
C ILE A 51 -3.54 -4.73 10.00
N VAL A 52 -2.36 -4.33 10.46
CA VAL A 52 -1.95 -2.93 10.49
C VAL A 52 -0.68 -2.73 9.68
N THR A 53 -0.73 -1.80 8.70
CA THR A 53 0.45 -1.33 7.99
C THR A 53 0.92 0.00 8.56
N THR A 54 2.24 0.20 8.68
CA THR A 54 2.84 1.37 9.30
C THR A 54 4.10 1.82 8.56
N PRO A 55 4.39 3.15 8.49
CA PRO A 55 5.64 3.66 7.92
C PRO A 55 6.78 3.78 8.95
N HIS A 56 6.59 3.39 10.21
CA HIS A 56 7.54 3.65 11.29
C HIS A 56 8.18 2.40 11.91
N ALA A 57 7.82 1.21 11.44
CA ALA A 57 8.55 -0.01 11.69
C ALA A 57 9.79 -0.11 10.77
N PRO A 58 10.66 -1.11 10.92
CA PRO A 58 11.80 -1.30 10.03
C PRO A 58 11.36 -1.33 8.55
N ALA A 59 11.82 -0.37 7.76
CA ALA A 59 11.51 -0.24 6.35
C ALA A 59 12.77 -0.51 5.50
N PHE A 60 12.61 -1.26 4.41
CA PHE A 60 13.69 -1.68 3.51
C PHE A 60 13.38 -1.25 2.07
N GLU A 61 14.43 -1.22 1.23
CA GLU A 61 14.30 -0.84 -0.18
C GLU A 61 13.47 -1.86 -0.99
N ASP A 62 13.70 -3.16 -0.75
CA ASP A 62 13.24 -4.26 -1.58
C ASP A 62 12.64 -5.43 -0.78
N TYR A 63 12.31 -5.21 0.49
CA TYR A 63 11.82 -6.24 1.40
C TYR A 63 10.64 -5.73 2.24
N MET A 64 9.57 -6.52 2.31
CA MET A 64 8.40 -6.24 3.14
C MET A 64 8.58 -6.84 4.53
N TYR A 65 8.88 -5.99 5.52
CA TYR A 65 9.01 -6.46 6.90
C TYR A 65 7.64 -6.79 7.50
N ILE A 66 7.54 -7.99 8.05
CA ILE A 66 6.37 -8.47 8.81
C ILE A 66 6.87 -8.99 10.15
N SER A 67 6.23 -8.57 11.24
CA SER A 67 6.60 -9.06 12.57
C SER A 67 6.27 -10.54 12.74
N GLU A 68 7.25 -11.37 13.13
CA GLU A 68 7.11 -12.82 13.33
C GLU A 68 7.21 -13.24 14.82
N GLN A 69 7.22 -12.27 15.76
CA GLN A 69 7.16 -12.59 17.18
C GLN A 69 5.77 -13.13 17.54
N GLN A 70 5.70 -14.12 18.43
CA GLN A 70 4.44 -14.69 18.92
C GLN A 70 3.57 -13.63 19.61
N THR A 71 4.21 -12.71 20.33
CA THR A 71 3.55 -11.61 21.03
C THR A 71 4.15 -10.30 20.59
N LEU A 72 3.30 -9.40 20.12
CA LEU A 72 3.66 -8.05 19.71
C LEU A 72 3.45 -7.09 20.88
N LYS A 73 4.51 -6.41 21.29
CA LYS A 73 4.48 -5.47 22.43
C LYS A 73 4.90 -4.09 21.97
N GLY A 74 4.37 -3.07 22.64
CA GLY A 74 4.78 -1.69 22.41
C GLY A 74 4.25 -0.75 23.46
N SER A 75 4.81 0.45 23.54
CA SER A 75 4.39 1.49 24.46
C SER A 75 4.69 2.87 23.93
N PHE A 76 4.05 3.88 24.50
CA PHE A 76 4.37 5.27 24.20
C PHE A 76 5.59 5.80 24.98
N LYS A 77 6.56 4.93 25.32
CA LYS A 77 7.78 5.30 26.07
C LYS A 77 8.59 6.42 25.41
N ARG A 78 8.64 6.44 24.07
CA ARG A 78 9.32 7.50 23.28
C ARG A 78 8.69 8.88 23.47
N PHE A 79 7.42 8.91 23.94
CA PHE A 79 6.64 10.13 24.20
C PHE A 79 6.41 10.34 25.71
N GLY A 80 7.27 9.73 26.56
CA GLY A 80 7.24 9.88 27.99
C GLY A 80 6.11 9.13 28.71
N ARG A 81 5.45 8.18 28.07
CA ARG A 81 4.31 7.41 28.60
C ARG A 81 4.53 5.90 28.44
N ALA A 82 5.55 5.40 29.13
CA ALA A 82 5.82 3.96 29.20
C ALA A 82 4.71 3.16 29.90
N ASP A 83 3.90 3.82 30.72
CA ASP A 83 2.75 3.27 31.42
C ASP A 83 1.58 2.94 30.47
N VAL A 84 1.50 3.62 29.31
CA VAL A 84 0.55 3.30 28.23
C VAL A 84 1.20 2.26 27.32
N ASN A 85 0.95 1.00 27.59
CA ASN A 85 1.58 -0.13 26.91
C ASN A 85 0.55 -1.16 26.43
N PHE A 86 0.95 -1.94 25.45
CA PHE A 86 0.12 -2.93 24.77
C PHE A 86 0.85 -4.24 24.55
N SER A 87 0.06 -5.31 24.51
CA SER A 87 0.53 -6.65 24.20
C SER A 87 -0.58 -7.36 23.44
N PHE A 88 -0.28 -7.81 22.22
CA PHE A 88 -1.22 -8.51 21.35
C PHE A 88 -0.64 -9.85 20.92
N ASP A 89 -1.48 -10.86 20.76
CA ASP A 89 -1.10 -12.09 20.09
C ASP A 89 -0.96 -11.83 18.59
N ASN A 90 0.13 -12.34 17.99
CA ASN A 90 0.33 -12.30 16.55
C ASN A 90 -0.42 -13.45 15.87
N ASN A 91 -1.02 -13.18 14.71
CA ASN A 91 -1.58 -14.24 13.88
C ASN A 91 -0.50 -14.83 12.96
N LEU A 92 0.41 -15.63 13.54
CA LEU A 92 1.54 -16.24 12.82
C LEU A 92 1.11 -17.10 11.63
N SER A 93 -0.05 -17.78 11.73
CA SER A 93 -0.57 -18.56 10.59
C SER A 93 -0.87 -17.68 9.40
N LEU A 94 -1.51 -16.52 9.63
CA LEU A 94 -1.80 -15.56 8.56
C LEU A 94 -0.52 -14.89 8.06
N VAL A 95 0.43 -14.57 8.96
CA VAL A 95 1.75 -14.04 8.58
C VAL A 95 2.46 -14.98 7.59
N GLN A 96 2.56 -16.27 7.90
CA GLN A 96 3.21 -17.25 7.03
C GLN A 96 2.48 -17.41 5.69
N SER A 97 1.15 -17.34 5.70
CA SER A 97 0.35 -17.35 4.47
C SER A 97 0.63 -16.13 3.61
N ILE A 98 0.72 -14.93 4.19
CA ILE A 98 1.06 -13.69 3.48
C ILE A 98 2.46 -13.80 2.85
N ILE A 99 3.46 -14.27 3.60
CA ILE A 99 4.83 -14.46 3.11
C ILE A 99 4.85 -15.41 1.90
N SER A 100 4.11 -16.53 2.00
CA SER A 100 4.03 -17.50 0.90
C SER A 100 3.41 -16.90 -0.37
N HIS A 101 2.28 -16.20 -0.25
CA HIS A 101 1.63 -15.57 -1.39
C HIS A 101 2.41 -14.36 -1.94
N ALA A 102 3.20 -13.66 -1.11
CA ALA A 102 4.10 -12.61 -1.59
C ALA A 102 5.23 -13.19 -2.45
N ALA A 103 5.75 -14.35 -2.07
CA ALA A 103 6.77 -15.06 -2.88
C ALA A 103 6.23 -15.48 -4.26
N ASP A 104 4.95 -15.85 -4.37
CA ASP A 104 4.30 -16.14 -5.67
C ASP A 104 4.27 -14.90 -6.59
N GLU A 105 4.26 -13.70 -6.03
CA GLU A 105 4.33 -12.42 -6.74
C GLU A 105 5.78 -11.90 -6.90
N GLU A 106 6.79 -12.72 -6.56
CA GLU A 106 8.23 -12.37 -6.56
C GLU A 106 8.57 -11.21 -5.58
N ILE A 107 7.78 -11.02 -4.52
CA ILE A 107 8.00 -10.03 -3.48
C ILE A 107 8.58 -10.72 -2.25
N GLN A 108 9.76 -10.27 -1.83
CA GLN A 108 10.37 -10.79 -0.61
C GLN A 108 9.71 -10.17 0.62
N ALA A 109 9.27 -11.03 1.55
CA ALA A 109 8.59 -10.61 2.76
C ALA A 109 8.93 -11.53 3.95
N GLY A 110 8.87 -10.99 5.17
CA GLY A 110 9.06 -11.75 6.40
C GLY A 110 9.61 -10.92 7.54
N GLY A 111 10.01 -11.59 8.63
CA GLY A 111 10.73 -10.98 9.74
C GLY A 111 12.21 -10.79 9.44
N VAL A 112 12.93 -10.31 10.45
CA VAL A 112 14.39 -10.29 10.48
C VAL A 112 14.87 -11.15 11.64
N ASP A 113 15.91 -11.93 11.40
CA ASP A 113 16.51 -12.72 12.47
C ASP A 113 17.16 -11.84 13.57
N GLY A 114 17.34 -12.42 14.77
CA GLY A 114 17.84 -11.67 15.91
C GLY A 114 19.26 -11.10 15.71
N ALA A 115 20.10 -11.73 14.88
CA ALA A 115 21.46 -11.23 14.57
C ALA A 115 21.38 -10.01 13.66
N THR A 116 20.52 -10.05 12.63
CA THR A 116 20.23 -8.92 11.75
C THR A 116 19.59 -7.78 12.53
N ALA A 117 18.59 -8.05 13.34
CA ALA A 117 17.94 -7.04 14.19
C ALA A 117 18.98 -6.35 15.10
N SER A 118 19.84 -7.13 15.79
CA SER A 118 20.89 -6.58 16.64
C SER A 118 21.92 -5.76 15.88
N ARG A 119 22.35 -6.25 14.70
CA ARG A 119 23.33 -5.55 13.85
C ARG A 119 22.89 -4.19 13.39
N TYR A 120 21.58 -4.05 13.05
CA TYR A 120 21.02 -2.81 12.54
C TYR A 120 20.27 -2.00 13.62
N GLY A 121 20.31 -2.44 14.89
CA GLY A 121 19.61 -1.76 15.99
C GLY A 121 18.11 -1.70 15.79
N LEU A 122 17.52 -2.69 15.14
CA LEU A 122 16.09 -2.73 14.88
C LEU A 122 15.34 -3.04 16.18
N ASP A 123 14.35 -2.23 16.48
CA ASP A 123 13.42 -2.44 17.59
C ASP A 123 12.29 -3.36 17.10
N ASN A 124 12.09 -4.47 17.76
CA ASN A 124 11.00 -5.41 17.47
C ASN A 124 9.69 -5.05 18.18
N GLU A 125 9.63 -3.89 18.84
CA GLU A 125 8.40 -3.40 19.43
C GLU A 125 7.49 -2.78 18.36
N LEU A 126 6.18 -2.77 18.65
CA LEU A 126 5.24 -2.01 17.84
C LEU A 126 5.58 -0.52 17.90
N ASP A 127 5.71 0.08 16.75
CA ASP A 127 5.92 1.52 16.60
C ASP A 127 4.63 2.32 16.85
N TRP A 128 4.76 3.65 16.95
CA TRP A 128 3.60 4.50 17.23
C TRP A 128 2.60 4.57 16.07
N GLY A 129 3.05 4.32 14.84
CA GLY A 129 2.16 4.24 13.68
C GLY A 129 1.16 3.10 13.80
N ALA A 130 1.58 1.97 14.37
CA ALA A 130 0.67 0.87 14.71
C ALA A 130 -0.07 1.13 16.04
N LEU A 131 0.63 1.67 17.05
CA LEU A 131 0.07 1.82 18.40
C LEU A 131 -1.07 2.84 18.48
N VAL A 132 -1.03 3.96 17.74
CA VAL A 132 -2.08 4.98 17.81
C VAL A 132 -3.43 4.45 17.34
N PRO A 133 -3.60 3.83 16.15
CA PRO A 133 -4.88 3.24 15.79
C PRO A 133 -5.28 2.09 16.72
N LEU A 134 -4.35 1.23 17.13
CA LEU A 134 -4.64 0.13 18.05
C LEU A 134 -5.03 0.60 19.46
N TYR A 135 -4.56 1.78 19.91
CA TYR A 135 -5.01 2.40 21.15
C TYR A 135 -6.52 2.66 21.10
N TYR A 136 -7.04 3.31 20.06
CA TYR A 136 -8.46 3.60 19.93
C TYR A 136 -9.29 2.33 19.80
N VAL A 137 -8.85 1.38 18.97
CA VAL A 137 -9.55 0.10 18.81
C VAL A 137 -9.61 -0.66 20.13
N SER A 138 -8.49 -0.74 20.87
CA SER A 138 -8.41 -1.50 22.13
C SER A 138 -9.24 -0.91 23.28
N LYS A 139 -9.65 0.35 23.19
CA LYS A 139 -10.60 0.94 24.14
C LYS A 139 -12.02 0.39 23.95
N GLU A 140 -12.37 -0.03 22.73
CA GLU A 140 -13.70 -0.53 22.38
C GLU A 140 -13.76 -2.05 22.22
N TYR A 141 -12.71 -2.69 21.69
CA TYR A 141 -12.66 -4.10 21.35
C TYR A 141 -11.25 -4.67 21.60
N LYS A 142 -11.16 -5.89 22.13
CA LYS A 142 -9.88 -6.51 22.53
C LYS A 142 -9.70 -7.96 22.08
N ASP A 143 -10.75 -8.57 21.53
CA ASP A 143 -10.74 -9.99 21.16
C ASP A 143 -10.29 -10.18 19.72
N PHE A 144 -9.02 -9.83 19.45
CA PHE A 144 -8.39 -9.97 18.14
C PHE A 144 -6.89 -10.22 18.25
N LYS A 145 -6.35 -10.86 17.22
CA LYS A 145 -4.91 -10.94 16.96
C LYS A 145 -4.46 -9.80 16.07
N VAL A 146 -3.16 -9.54 16.03
CA VAL A 146 -2.57 -8.50 15.18
C VAL A 146 -1.61 -9.12 14.17
N VAL A 147 -1.62 -8.62 12.95
CA VAL A 147 -0.53 -8.79 11.97
C VAL A 147 0.06 -7.40 11.72
N HIS A 148 1.32 -7.23 12.03
CA HIS A 148 2.04 -5.95 11.94
C HIS A 148 2.99 -5.97 10.75
N ILE A 149 2.82 -5.01 9.83
CA ILE A 149 3.52 -4.93 8.55
C ILE A 149 4.11 -3.54 8.38
N SER A 150 5.39 -3.44 8.07
CA SER A 150 6.01 -2.18 7.64
C SER A 150 5.80 -1.94 6.16
N ILE A 151 5.81 -0.66 5.78
CA ILE A 151 6.00 -0.31 4.36
C ILE A 151 7.41 -0.67 3.89
N SER A 152 7.63 -0.66 2.58
CA SER A 152 8.96 -0.66 1.97
C SER A 152 9.05 0.40 0.86
N TYR A 153 10.26 0.57 0.29
CA TYR A 153 10.48 1.51 -0.81
C TYR A 153 10.33 0.86 -2.20
N LEU A 154 9.72 -0.30 -2.28
CA LEU A 154 9.22 -0.88 -3.53
C LEU A 154 8.31 0.12 -4.27
N SER A 155 8.16 -0.03 -5.58
CA SER A 155 7.23 0.78 -6.36
C SER A 155 5.79 0.66 -5.85
N LEU A 156 4.96 1.67 -6.09
CA LEU A 156 3.56 1.63 -5.67
C LEU A 156 2.80 0.45 -6.29
N GLU A 157 3.16 0.04 -7.50
CA GLU A 157 2.59 -1.16 -8.13
C GLU A 157 2.99 -2.45 -7.41
N GLU A 158 4.25 -2.58 -6.99
CA GLU A 158 4.70 -3.75 -6.20
C GLU A 158 4.05 -3.78 -4.82
N LEU A 159 3.91 -2.63 -4.15
CA LEU A 159 3.16 -2.52 -2.89
C LEU A 159 1.69 -2.91 -3.06
N TYR A 160 1.07 -2.53 -4.17
CA TYR A 160 -0.28 -2.96 -4.50
C TYR A 160 -0.38 -4.48 -4.68
N ARG A 161 0.58 -5.10 -5.41
CA ARG A 161 0.68 -6.57 -5.57
C ARG A 161 0.89 -7.27 -4.23
N PHE A 162 1.69 -6.68 -3.35
CA PHE A 162 1.83 -7.19 -1.99
C PHE A 162 0.47 -7.16 -1.24
N GLY A 163 -0.30 -6.10 -1.41
CA GLY A 163 -1.69 -6.05 -0.92
C GLY A 163 -2.55 -7.20 -1.47
N MET A 164 -2.46 -7.49 -2.79
CA MET A 164 -3.17 -8.63 -3.40
C MET A 164 -2.74 -9.98 -2.79
N SER A 165 -1.47 -10.12 -2.39
CA SER A 165 -0.99 -11.30 -1.67
C SER A 165 -1.62 -11.42 -0.28
N ILE A 166 -1.82 -10.31 0.42
CA ILE A 166 -2.57 -10.26 1.69
C ILE A 166 -4.01 -10.73 1.48
N LYS A 167 -4.70 -10.25 0.41
CA LYS A 167 -6.04 -10.70 0.06
C LYS A 167 -6.09 -12.23 -0.10
N LYS A 168 -5.20 -12.80 -0.93
CA LYS A 168 -5.12 -14.25 -1.17
C LYS A 168 -4.92 -15.02 0.14
N ALA A 169 -4.04 -14.54 1.03
CA ALA A 169 -3.78 -15.16 2.32
C ALA A 169 -5.01 -15.13 3.23
N VAL A 170 -5.75 -14.02 3.27
CA VAL A 170 -7.00 -13.89 4.03
C VAL A 170 -8.06 -14.82 3.48
N GLU A 171 -8.28 -14.86 2.17
CA GLU A 171 -9.26 -15.74 1.51
C GLU A 171 -8.95 -17.22 1.73
N ALA A 172 -7.66 -17.61 1.78
CA ALA A 172 -7.22 -18.96 2.09
C ALA A 172 -7.42 -19.34 3.58
N SER A 173 -7.62 -18.38 4.46
CA SER A 173 -7.84 -18.56 5.89
C SER A 173 -9.33 -18.77 6.23
N ASN A 174 -9.65 -18.83 7.53
CA ASN A 174 -11.01 -18.74 8.05
C ASN A 174 -11.20 -17.49 8.92
N GLU A 175 -10.36 -16.46 8.72
CA GLU A 175 -10.31 -15.26 9.54
C GLU A 175 -11.24 -14.18 8.97
N ASP A 176 -12.00 -13.52 9.84
CA ASP A 176 -12.61 -12.24 9.53
C ASP A 176 -11.62 -11.13 9.91
N VAL A 177 -11.14 -10.40 8.92
CA VAL A 177 -10.02 -9.46 9.05
C VAL A 177 -10.50 -8.02 8.86
N VAL A 178 -10.04 -7.13 9.73
CA VAL A 178 -10.05 -5.68 9.46
C VAL A 178 -8.66 -5.24 9.06
N PHE A 179 -8.56 -4.42 8.02
CA PHE A 179 -7.30 -3.81 7.59
C PHE A 179 -7.23 -2.37 8.08
N ILE A 180 -6.14 -1.98 8.74
CA ILE A 180 -5.84 -0.60 9.13
C ILE A 180 -4.60 -0.15 8.39
N ALA A 181 -4.75 0.82 7.50
CA ALA A 181 -3.65 1.52 6.85
C ALA A 181 -3.30 2.77 7.67
N SER A 182 -2.19 2.72 8.36
CA SER A 182 -1.73 3.80 9.20
C SER A 182 -0.81 4.74 8.41
N GLY A 183 -1.09 6.04 8.46
CA GLY A 183 -0.30 7.04 7.76
C GLY A 183 -0.86 8.45 7.89
N ASP A 184 0.04 9.41 8.11
CA ASP A 184 -0.30 10.81 8.02
C ASP A 184 -0.19 11.29 6.57
N LEU A 185 -0.96 12.30 6.20
CA LEU A 185 -0.86 12.98 4.92
C LEU A 185 0.32 13.96 4.94
N SER A 186 0.25 15.08 4.25
CA SER A 186 1.36 16.03 4.22
C SER A 186 1.76 16.52 5.61
N HIS A 187 3.06 16.54 5.87
CA HIS A 187 3.65 17.16 7.07
C HIS A 187 4.01 18.63 6.87
N LYS A 188 3.72 19.23 5.71
CA LYS A 188 4.20 20.56 5.32
C LYS A 188 3.06 21.54 5.03
N LEU A 189 2.05 21.59 5.92
CA LEU A 189 0.85 22.42 5.74
C LEU A 189 0.89 23.74 6.50
N SER A 190 1.89 23.99 7.34
CA SER A 190 2.01 25.22 8.12
C SER A 190 3.44 25.71 8.16
N HIS A 191 3.63 27.05 8.07
CA HIS A 191 4.93 27.67 8.25
C HIS A 191 5.45 27.53 9.70
N ASP A 192 4.55 27.44 10.66
CA ASP A 192 4.84 27.26 12.07
C ASP A 192 4.91 25.77 12.48
N GLY A 193 4.68 24.86 11.54
CA GLY A 193 4.74 23.42 11.77
C GLY A 193 6.17 22.90 11.84
N PRO A 194 6.37 21.70 12.41
CA PRO A 194 7.71 21.14 12.65
C PRO A 194 8.49 20.83 11.36
N TYR A 195 7.82 20.74 10.22
CA TYR A 195 8.42 20.36 8.92
C TYR A 195 8.37 21.50 7.89
N GLY A 196 7.90 22.70 8.29
CA GLY A 196 7.75 23.86 7.43
C GLY A 196 6.56 23.76 6.49
N TYR A 197 6.56 24.60 5.45
CA TYR A 197 5.44 24.71 4.50
C TYR A 197 5.86 24.34 3.09
N SER A 198 4.97 23.64 2.39
CA SER A 198 5.04 23.39 0.96
C SER A 198 3.63 23.51 0.35
N GLU A 199 3.50 24.29 -0.72
CA GLU A 199 2.23 24.38 -1.46
C GLU A 199 1.82 22.99 -2.01
N LYS A 200 2.80 22.14 -2.33
CA LYS A 200 2.57 20.76 -2.74
C LYS A 200 1.92 19.91 -1.66
N GLY A 201 2.11 20.24 -0.37
CA GLY A 201 1.47 19.56 0.74
C GLY A 201 -0.06 19.61 0.65
N LYS A 202 -0.61 20.81 0.46
CA LYS A 202 -2.06 20.99 0.30
C LYS A 202 -2.61 20.28 -0.93
N GLN A 203 -1.90 20.40 -2.07
CA GLN A 203 -2.29 19.73 -3.32
C GLN A 203 -2.29 18.20 -3.16
N PHE A 204 -1.31 17.66 -2.44
CA PHE A 204 -1.22 16.23 -2.14
C PHE A 204 -2.41 15.78 -1.28
N ASP A 205 -2.72 16.48 -0.20
CA ASP A 205 -3.81 16.12 0.69
C ASP A 205 -5.17 16.17 -0.02
N GLU A 206 -5.43 17.21 -0.81
CA GLU A 206 -6.64 17.33 -1.62
C GLU A 206 -6.80 16.18 -2.60
N LEU A 207 -5.70 15.80 -3.30
CA LEU A 207 -5.69 14.67 -4.23
C LEU A 207 -5.97 13.35 -3.50
N VAL A 208 -5.25 13.09 -2.40
CA VAL A 208 -5.35 11.81 -1.68
C VAL A 208 -6.71 11.65 -1.01
N VAL A 209 -7.20 12.68 -0.30
CA VAL A 209 -8.53 12.65 0.34
C VAL A 209 -9.65 12.44 -0.67
N LYS A 210 -9.57 13.12 -1.83
CA LYS A 210 -10.51 12.91 -2.93
C LYS A 210 -10.44 11.48 -3.46
N SER A 211 -9.23 10.99 -3.73
CA SER A 211 -9.01 9.62 -4.24
C SER A 211 -9.54 8.56 -3.28
N ILE A 212 -9.36 8.76 -1.98
CA ILE A 212 -9.94 7.88 -0.94
C ILE A 212 -11.48 7.93 -1.01
N GLY A 213 -12.06 9.13 -1.02
CA GLY A 213 -13.52 9.31 -1.04
C GLY A 213 -14.21 8.76 -2.31
N GLU A 214 -13.46 8.61 -3.39
CA GLU A 214 -13.94 8.06 -4.66
C GLU A 214 -13.48 6.61 -4.90
N SER A 215 -12.64 6.04 -4.02
CA SER A 215 -11.89 4.79 -4.25
C SER A 215 -11.15 4.80 -5.59
N ASN A 216 -10.58 5.95 -5.96
CA ASN A 216 -9.82 6.12 -7.20
C ASN A 216 -8.36 5.70 -6.99
N VAL A 217 -8.13 4.40 -7.03
CA VAL A 217 -6.81 3.80 -6.81
C VAL A 217 -5.80 4.20 -7.88
N ASN A 218 -6.24 4.38 -9.13
CA ASN A 218 -5.34 4.80 -10.21
C ASN A 218 -4.67 6.15 -9.90
N SER A 219 -5.42 7.11 -9.38
CA SER A 219 -4.85 8.41 -8.98
C SER A 219 -3.80 8.29 -7.87
N LEU A 220 -3.92 7.30 -6.97
CA LEU A 220 -2.91 7.05 -5.95
C LEU A 220 -1.65 6.38 -6.54
N LEU A 221 -1.82 5.44 -7.47
CA LEU A 221 -0.72 4.74 -8.13
C LEU A 221 0.07 5.64 -9.10
N ASP A 222 -0.53 6.73 -9.58
CA ASP A 222 0.08 7.67 -10.49
C ASP A 222 0.84 8.82 -9.78
N ILE A 223 0.84 8.85 -8.44
CA ILE A 223 1.60 9.82 -7.66
C ILE A 223 3.09 9.49 -7.76
N ASP A 224 3.88 10.47 -8.23
CA ASP A 224 5.32 10.32 -8.33
C ASP A 224 6.05 10.60 -6.99
N GLU A 225 7.27 10.08 -6.87
CA GLU A 225 8.09 10.20 -5.65
C GLU A 225 8.44 11.66 -5.33
N ALA A 226 8.73 12.48 -6.34
CA ALA A 226 9.09 13.88 -6.14
C ALA A 226 7.92 14.69 -5.54
N PHE A 227 6.68 14.33 -5.91
CA PHE A 227 5.48 14.92 -5.30
C PHE A 227 5.33 14.47 -3.85
N CYS A 228 5.54 13.18 -3.56
CA CYS A 228 5.54 12.63 -2.20
C CYS A 228 6.56 13.33 -1.28
N GLU A 229 7.80 13.48 -1.75
CA GLU A 229 8.89 14.16 -1.01
C GLU A 229 8.56 15.63 -0.77
N SER A 230 8.02 16.32 -1.78
CA SER A 230 7.64 17.72 -1.68
C SER A 230 6.52 17.93 -0.64
N ALA A 231 5.58 17.02 -0.55
CA ALA A 231 4.52 17.01 0.45
C ALA A 231 5.02 16.56 1.83
N GLY A 232 6.06 15.71 1.88
CA GLY A 232 6.61 15.17 3.13
C GLY A 232 5.59 14.28 3.84
N GLN A 233 4.96 13.38 3.12
CA GLN A 233 3.92 12.48 3.61
C GLN A 233 4.49 11.12 4.04
N CYS A 234 3.71 10.33 4.80
CA CYS A 234 4.09 8.97 5.16
C CYS A 234 3.01 7.91 4.92
N GLY A 235 1.78 8.31 4.53
CA GLY A 235 0.63 7.40 4.46
C GLY A 235 0.44 6.67 3.14
N LEU A 236 0.84 7.26 2.00
CA LEU A 236 0.50 6.75 0.66
C LEU A 236 0.83 5.27 0.48
N ARG A 237 2.00 4.83 0.90
CA ARG A 237 2.45 3.43 0.74
C ARG A 237 1.56 2.45 1.52
N SER A 238 1.19 2.79 2.76
CA SER A 238 0.22 2.02 3.55
C SER A 238 -1.15 1.95 2.87
N PHE A 239 -1.62 3.06 2.31
CA PHE A 239 -2.92 3.12 1.63
C PHE A 239 -2.92 2.26 0.37
N VAL A 240 -1.84 2.29 -0.42
CA VAL A 240 -1.69 1.48 -1.62
C VAL A 240 -1.70 -0.02 -1.30
N ILE A 241 -1.01 -0.45 -0.24
CA ILE A 241 -1.05 -1.85 0.21
C ILE A 241 -2.48 -2.25 0.58
N MET A 242 -3.19 -1.40 1.33
CA MET A 242 -4.59 -1.63 1.71
C MET A 242 -5.48 -1.79 0.47
N TYR A 243 -5.39 -0.89 -0.49
CA TYR A 243 -6.18 -0.98 -1.72
C TYR A 243 -5.85 -2.22 -2.55
N GLY A 244 -4.59 -2.67 -2.54
CA GLY A 244 -4.21 -3.96 -3.13
C GLY A 244 -4.90 -5.15 -2.44
N ALA A 245 -5.03 -5.11 -1.10
CA ALA A 245 -5.76 -6.12 -0.35
C ALA A 245 -7.29 -6.09 -0.62
N LEU A 246 -7.79 -5.00 -1.19
CA LEU A 246 -9.19 -4.82 -1.57
C LEU A 246 -9.42 -4.96 -3.09
N ASP A 247 -8.40 -5.37 -3.86
CA ASP A 247 -8.53 -5.52 -5.32
C ASP A 247 -9.64 -6.50 -5.71
N GLY A 248 -10.45 -6.11 -6.68
CA GLY A 248 -11.55 -6.94 -7.18
C GLY A 248 -12.80 -6.96 -6.28
N TYR A 249 -12.90 -6.07 -5.30
CA TYR A 249 -14.13 -5.84 -4.52
C TYR A 249 -14.79 -4.51 -4.87
N ARG A 250 -16.12 -4.46 -4.78
CA ARG A 250 -16.86 -3.20 -4.77
C ARG A 250 -16.64 -2.51 -3.43
N LEU A 251 -16.15 -1.29 -3.48
CA LEU A 251 -15.80 -0.48 -2.31
C LEU A 251 -16.80 0.65 -2.10
N LYS A 252 -17.13 0.92 -0.83
CA LYS A 252 -17.94 2.06 -0.42
C LYS A 252 -17.13 2.89 0.60
N PRO A 253 -16.37 3.89 0.14
CA PRO A 253 -15.57 4.74 1.00
C PRO A 253 -16.43 5.77 1.72
N GLU A 254 -16.03 6.12 2.94
CA GLU A 254 -16.54 7.24 3.72
C GLU A 254 -15.38 7.93 4.43
N VAL A 255 -15.10 9.17 4.08
CA VAL A 255 -14.14 10.00 4.81
C VAL A 255 -14.83 10.57 6.04
N TYR A 256 -14.38 10.17 7.23
CA TYR A 256 -14.96 10.60 8.50
C TYR A 256 -14.46 11.99 8.91
N SER A 257 -13.17 12.24 8.71
CA SER A 257 -12.56 13.53 9.00
C SER A 257 -11.33 13.77 8.17
N TYR A 258 -11.08 15.05 7.90
CA TYR A 258 -9.79 15.57 7.48
C TYR A 258 -9.56 16.91 8.19
N GLU A 259 -8.39 17.06 8.82
CA GLU A 259 -7.94 18.32 9.45
C GLU A 259 -6.41 18.34 9.56
N ALA A 260 -5.85 19.51 9.82
CA ALA A 260 -4.40 19.68 9.92
C ALA A 260 -4.01 20.67 11.06
N PRO A 261 -4.40 20.40 12.33
CA PRO A 261 -4.26 21.37 13.41
C PRO A 261 -2.80 21.69 13.77
N PHE A 262 -1.87 20.79 13.48
CA PHE A 262 -0.45 20.92 13.78
C PHE A 262 0.43 21.07 12.52
N GLY A 263 -0.18 21.45 11.39
CA GLY A 263 0.51 21.52 10.10
C GLY A 263 0.79 20.17 9.45
N ILE A 264 0.14 19.12 9.94
CA ILE A 264 0.19 17.76 9.41
C ILE A 264 -1.23 17.30 9.08
N GLY A 265 -1.46 16.76 7.89
CA GLY A 265 -2.76 16.31 7.44
C GLY A 265 -3.17 14.99 8.11
N TYR A 266 -4.29 14.99 8.81
CA TYR A 266 -4.87 13.82 9.46
C TYR A 266 -6.17 13.45 8.76
N CYS A 267 -6.22 12.25 8.19
CA CYS A 267 -7.40 11.71 7.54
C CYS A 267 -7.83 10.41 8.22
N ILE A 268 -9.11 10.34 8.59
CA ILE A 268 -9.73 9.08 8.98
C ILE A 268 -10.82 8.75 7.95
N ALA A 269 -10.72 7.55 7.42
CA ALA A 269 -11.69 7.04 6.47
C ALA A 269 -11.99 5.57 6.74
N LYS A 270 -13.18 5.15 6.33
CA LYS A 270 -13.63 3.77 6.28
C LYS A 270 -13.87 3.37 4.83
N ILE A 271 -13.53 2.15 4.50
CA ILE A 271 -13.86 1.52 3.23
C ILE A 271 -14.66 0.25 3.54
N ASP A 272 -15.98 0.29 3.31
CA ASP A 272 -16.80 -0.91 3.36
C ASP A 272 -16.51 -1.78 2.15
N VAL A 273 -16.28 -3.06 2.41
CA VAL A 273 -16.00 -4.07 1.40
C VAL A 273 -17.28 -4.84 1.12
N ALA A 274 -17.78 -4.72 -0.11
CA ALA A 274 -18.99 -5.39 -0.56
C ALA A 274 -18.66 -6.65 -1.38
N GLU A 275 -19.53 -7.01 -2.31
CA GLU A 275 -19.35 -8.17 -3.19
C GLU A 275 -18.13 -8.03 -4.13
N GLU A 276 -17.65 -9.16 -4.63
CA GLU A 276 -16.63 -9.19 -5.68
C GLU A 276 -17.11 -8.45 -6.94
N ASP A 277 -16.19 -7.71 -7.54
CA ASP A 277 -16.42 -6.92 -8.75
C ASP A 277 -15.17 -7.00 -9.64
N ASN A 278 -15.22 -7.88 -10.65
CA ASN A 278 -14.10 -8.06 -11.58
C ASN A 278 -13.73 -6.76 -12.32
N ASP A 279 -14.66 -5.82 -12.40
CA ASP A 279 -14.42 -4.50 -12.94
C ASP A 279 -13.51 -3.63 -12.04
N ARG A 280 -13.21 -4.08 -10.85
CA ARG A 280 -12.32 -3.43 -9.87
C ARG A 280 -10.93 -4.04 -9.76
N LYS A 281 -10.55 -4.94 -10.67
CA LYS A 281 -9.19 -5.45 -10.79
C LYS A 281 -8.29 -4.40 -11.44
N VAL A 282 -7.67 -3.58 -10.61
CA VAL A 282 -7.01 -2.34 -11.05
C VAL A 282 -5.83 -2.62 -11.97
N LEU A 283 -4.92 -3.51 -11.58
CA LEU A 283 -3.72 -3.79 -12.38
C LEU A 283 -4.05 -4.52 -13.70
N GLU A 284 -5.02 -5.44 -13.70
CA GLU A 284 -5.45 -6.12 -14.92
C GLU A 284 -5.99 -5.08 -15.93
N ARG A 285 -6.82 -4.14 -15.47
CA ARG A 285 -7.35 -3.07 -16.32
C ARG A 285 -6.28 -2.11 -16.83
N ARG A 286 -5.35 -1.71 -15.99
CA ARG A 286 -4.21 -0.89 -16.42
C ARG A 286 -3.43 -1.57 -17.55
N ILE A 287 -3.19 -2.87 -17.43
CA ILE A 287 -2.54 -3.65 -18.51
C ILE A 287 -3.40 -3.69 -19.76
N GLU A 288 -4.71 -3.91 -19.64
CA GLU A 288 -5.63 -3.90 -20.79
C GLU A 288 -5.66 -2.55 -21.48
N ASP A 289 -5.69 -1.46 -20.74
CA ASP A 289 -5.71 -0.09 -21.28
C ASP A 289 -4.38 0.25 -21.97
N ILE A 290 -3.23 -0.17 -21.39
CA ILE A 290 -1.93 -0.05 -22.08
C ILE A 290 -1.96 -0.81 -23.39
N ARG A 291 -2.45 -2.07 -23.39
CA ARG A 291 -2.54 -2.90 -24.61
C ARG A 291 -3.45 -2.32 -25.68
N LYS A 292 -4.57 -1.72 -25.30
CA LYS A 292 -5.49 -1.05 -26.26
C LYS A 292 -4.88 0.17 -26.93
N ASN A 293 -3.94 0.84 -26.25
CA ASN A 293 -3.29 2.06 -26.74
C ASN A 293 -1.90 1.80 -27.33
N GLU A 294 -1.48 0.53 -27.50
CA GLU A 294 -0.23 0.18 -28.17
C GLU A 294 -0.31 0.52 -29.66
N ASP A 295 0.75 1.13 -30.18
CA ASP A 295 0.92 1.30 -31.63
C ASP A 295 1.21 -0.03 -32.34
N GLU A 296 1.20 -0.03 -33.65
CA GLU A 296 1.40 -1.22 -34.47
C GLU A 296 2.79 -1.86 -34.28
N TYR A 297 3.82 -1.06 -33.93
CA TYR A 297 5.16 -1.55 -33.63
C TYR A 297 5.18 -2.38 -32.35
N ILE A 298 4.58 -1.86 -31.27
CA ILE A 298 4.51 -2.54 -29.99
C ILE A 298 3.62 -3.79 -30.08
N GLN A 299 2.48 -3.68 -30.78
CA GLN A 299 1.58 -4.82 -31.00
C GLN A 299 2.29 -5.97 -31.74
N LEU A 300 3.06 -5.65 -32.81
CA LEU A 300 3.82 -6.65 -33.56
C LEU A 300 4.91 -7.29 -32.70
N ALA A 301 5.67 -6.48 -31.95
CA ALA A 301 6.74 -6.96 -31.05
C ALA A 301 6.16 -7.88 -29.97
N ARG A 302 5.05 -7.50 -29.33
CA ARG A 302 4.34 -8.31 -28.35
C ARG A 302 3.85 -9.63 -28.94
N LYS A 303 3.15 -9.57 -30.07
CA LYS A 303 2.65 -10.76 -30.75
C LYS A 303 3.78 -11.73 -31.13
N SER A 304 4.90 -11.22 -31.62
CA SER A 304 6.06 -12.02 -31.95
C SER A 304 6.64 -12.71 -30.72
N LEU A 305 6.86 -11.95 -29.64
CA LEU A 305 7.39 -12.48 -28.38
C LEU A 305 6.46 -13.51 -27.75
N GLU A 306 5.19 -13.18 -27.58
CA GLU A 306 4.22 -14.07 -26.92
C GLU A 306 4.02 -15.38 -27.70
N THR A 307 3.97 -15.31 -29.04
CA THR A 307 3.85 -16.51 -29.89
C THR A 307 5.09 -17.38 -29.76
N PHE A 308 6.28 -16.79 -29.78
CA PHE A 308 7.50 -17.56 -29.64
C PHE A 308 7.62 -18.25 -28.27
N VAL A 309 7.30 -17.50 -27.19
CA VAL A 309 7.37 -18.04 -25.82
C VAL A 309 6.33 -19.14 -25.58
N ARG A 310 5.11 -18.98 -26.08
CA ARG A 310 4.02 -19.95 -25.85
C ARG A 310 4.04 -21.16 -26.79
N GLU A 311 4.44 -20.95 -28.06
CA GLU A 311 4.26 -21.93 -29.12
C GLU A 311 5.58 -22.38 -29.75
N GLY A 312 6.71 -21.73 -29.42
CA GLY A 312 8.04 -22.05 -29.97
C GLY A 312 8.19 -21.70 -31.47
N ARG A 313 7.27 -20.92 -32.05
CA ARG A 313 7.30 -20.55 -33.46
C ARG A 313 7.45 -19.06 -33.71
N VAL A 314 8.05 -18.72 -34.81
CA VAL A 314 8.13 -17.34 -35.32
C VAL A 314 6.82 -17.02 -36.08
N ILE A 315 6.27 -15.81 -35.86
CA ILE A 315 5.07 -15.37 -36.58
C ILE A 315 5.40 -15.04 -38.03
N GLU A 316 4.42 -15.20 -38.92
CA GLU A 316 4.45 -14.62 -40.25
C GLU A 316 4.21 -13.12 -40.17
N VAL A 317 4.74 -12.35 -41.13
CA VAL A 317 4.52 -10.91 -41.21
C VAL A 317 3.04 -10.65 -41.51
N PRO A 318 2.30 -9.94 -40.65
CA PRO A 318 0.88 -9.68 -40.88
C PRO A 318 0.63 -8.79 -42.13
N ASP A 319 -0.39 -9.12 -42.88
CA ASP A 319 -0.73 -8.36 -44.10
C ASP A 319 -1.22 -6.94 -43.85
N ASN A 320 -1.78 -6.66 -42.71
CA ASN A 320 -2.39 -5.40 -42.30
C ASN A 320 -1.42 -4.38 -41.72
N LEU A 321 -0.10 -4.64 -41.75
CA LEU A 321 0.88 -3.69 -41.25
C LEU A 321 1.00 -2.44 -42.16
N PRO A 322 1.29 -1.26 -41.55
CA PRO A 322 1.61 -0.05 -42.30
C PRO A 322 2.72 -0.28 -43.32
N LYS A 323 2.64 0.45 -44.46
CA LYS A 323 3.67 0.37 -45.52
C LYS A 323 5.07 0.65 -45.02
N GLU A 324 5.20 1.61 -44.11
CA GLU A 324 6.47 1.98 -43.48
C GLU A 324 7.14 0.76 -42.78
N MET A 325 6.39 -0.04 -42.04
CA MET A 325 6.91 -1.24 -41.37
C MET A 325 7.32 -2.36 -42.35
N LYS A 326 6.80 -2.36 -43.57
CA LYS A 326 7.10 -3.37 -44.62
C LYS A 326 8.20 -2.95 -45.59
N GLU A 327 8.28 -1.66 -45.89
CA GLU A 327 9.11 -1.15 -46.98
C GLU A 327 10.33 -0.36 -46.52
N SER A 328 10.26 0.25 -45.30
CA SER A 328 11.36 1.04 -44.74
C SER A 328 12.45 0.14 -44.17
N ARG A 329 13.68 0.66 -44.16
CA ARG A 329 14.83 0.03 -43.51
C ARG A 329 15.25 0.89 -42.33
N ALA A 330 15.16 0.35 -41.12
CA ALA A 330 15.55 1.03 -39.90
C ALA A 330 16.20 0.06 -38.90
N GLY A 331 17.05 0.58 -38.03
CA GLY A 331 17.43 -0.13 -36.82
C GLY A 331 16.23 -0.15 -35.84
N VAL A 332 15.99 -1.27 -35.18
CA VAL A 332 14.87 -1.43 -34.25
C VAL A 332 15.37 -2.01 -32.93
N PHE A 333 14.91 -1.46 -31.83
CA PHE A 333 15.15 -1.96 -30.49
C PHE A 333 13.83 -2.34 -29.82
N VAL A 334 13.78 -3.51 -29.21
CA VAL A 334 12.68 -3.98 -28.38
C VAL A 334 13.16 -4.05 -26.93
N SER A 335 12.52 -3.26 -26.07
CA SER A 335 12.79 -3.29 -24.63
C SER A 335 11.66 -3.99 -23.90
N ILE A 336 11.99 -5.00 -23.12
CA ILE A 336 11.05 -5.73 -22.25
C ILE A 336 11.15 -5.14 -20.86
N LYS A 337 10.04 -4.65 -20.34
CA LYS A 337 9.94 -4.13 -18.98
C LYS A 337 8.99 -4.99 -18.15
N LYS A 338 9.32 -5.22 -16.86
CA LYS A 338 8.45 -5.80 -15.86
C LYS A 338 8.39 -4.85 -14.67
N ASN A 339 7.19 -4.43 -14.27
CA ASN A 339 6.98 -3.48 -13.16
C ASN A 339 7.80 -2.17 -13.35
N GLY A 340 7.83 -1.64 -14.59
CA GLY A 340 8.61 -0.46 -14.95
C GLY A 340 10.13 -0.67 -15.11
N GLN A 341 10.69 -1.77 -14.61
CA GLN A 341 12.12 -2.08 -14.69
C GLN A 341 12.48 -2.79 -15.99
N LEU A 342 13.62 -2.40 -16.58
CA LEU A 342 14.15 -3.05 -17.78
C LEU A 342 14.58 -4.49 -17.46
N ARG A 343 13.98 -5.48 -18.12
CA ARG A 343 14.36 -6.91 -18.04
C ARG A 343 15.29 -7.34 -19.16
N GLY A 344 15.21 -6.68 -20.29
CA GLY A 344 16.05 -6.95 -21.44
C GLY A 344 15.78 -5.98 -22.57
N CYS A 345 16.78 -5.78 -23.41
CA CYS A 345 16.67 -5.00 -24.63
C CYS A 345 17.47 -5.70 -25.72
N ILE A 346 16.85 -5.88 -26.87
CA ILE A 346 17.52 -6.45 -28.04
C ILE A 346 17.18 -5.62 -29.26
N GLY A 347 18.15 -5.45 -30.18
CA GLY A 347 17.91 -4.71 -31.41
C GLY A 347 19.12 -4.61 -32.28
N THR A 348 18.98 -3.88 -33.39
CA THR A 348 20.06 -3.56 -34.33
C THR A 348 20.13 -2.06 -34.53
N ILE A 349 21.35 -1.50 -34.55
CA ILE A 349 21.60 -0.08 -34.80
C ILE A 349 21.35 0.23 -36.29
N GLU A 350 21.81 -0.67 -37.16
CA GLU A 350 21.66 -0.53 -38.59
C GLU A 350 20.65 -1.54 -39.16
N PRO A 351 19.95 -1.20 -40.25
CA PRO A 351 19.02 -2.13 -40.88
C PRO A 351 19.79 -3.29 -41.53
N THR A 352 19.69 -4.46 -40.98
CA THR A 352 20.36 -5.68 -41.47
C THR A 352 19.53 -6.43 -42.50
N ARG A 353 18.20 -6.25 -42.49
CA ARG A 353 17.23 -6.89 -43.42
C ARG A 353 16.12 -5.88 -43.76
N LYS A 354 15.27 -6.20 -44.76
CA LYS A 354 13.97 -5.53 -44.85
C LYS A 354 13.15 -5.87 -43.63
N ASN A 355 12.55 -4.89 -43.03
CA ASN A 355 11.66 -5.07 -41.88
C ASN A 355 10.51 -5.96 -42.28
#